data_c178a241609ca0cb89c51752405f2fed
#
_entry.id   c178a241609ca0cb89c51752405f2fed
#
_cell.length_a   1.000
_cell.length_b   1.000
_cell.length_c   1.000
_cell.angle_alpha   90.00
_cell.angle_beta   90.00
_cell.angle_gamma   90.00
#
_symmetry.space_group_name_H-M   'P 1'
#
loop_
_entity.id
_entity.type
_entity.pdbx_description
1 polymer ?
#
loop_
_entity_poly.entity_id
_entity_poly.type
_entity_poly.pdbx_seq_one_letter_code
_entity_poly.pdbx_strand_id
1 'polypeptide(L)'
;FRAAQFGIHHFCTMALNPREANDDRVNDAVMAVLPRFLEKDGVLGIGEIGLDDQTKKEEKYFTAQLELAKQHDLPVLVHTPHRDKKKGFQRCIDLIRDCGFPMARILLDHGNEETIKITREVGCWQGFSIYPNTKMDVHRMVAVVREYGVERIVVNSAADWGISDPLMIPKLVQA
;
A
#
# COMPACT_ATOMS: atom_id res chain seq x y z
N PHE A 1 -15.55 16.72 -9.29
CA PHE A 1 -14.87 15.56 -9.90
C PHE A 1 -15.86 14.75 -10.73
N ARG A 2 -15.37 14.11 -11.84
CA ARG A 2 -16.22 13.32 -12.75
C ARG A 2 -16.93 12.15 -12.06
N ALA A 3 -16.28 11.53 -11.08
CA ALA A 3 -16.81 10.43 -10.28
C ALA A 3 -18.08 10.85 -9.48
N ALA A 4 -18.14 12.08 -8.98
CA ALA A 4 -19.29 12.57 -8.23
C ALA A 4 -20.59 12.61 -9.06
N GLN A 5 -20.49 12.75 -10.39
CA GLN A 5 -21.65 12.69 -11.29
C GLN A 5 -22.35 11.32 -11.30
N PHE A 6 -21.62 10.28 -10.84
CA PHE A 6 -22.12 8.92 -10.71
C PHE A 6 -22.38 8.52 -9.26
N GLY A 7 -22.44 9.49 -8.32
CA GLY A 7 -22.63 9.22 -6.90
C GLY A 7 -21.43 8.58 -6.21
N ILE A 8 -20.23 8.64 -6.83
CA ILE A 8 -18.99 8.04 -6.28
C ILE A 8 -18.19 9.12 -5.55
N HIS A 9 -17.98 8.92 -4.26
CA HIS A 9 -17.04 9.72 -3.47
C HIS A 9 -15.63 9.20 -3.70
N HIS A 10 -14.78 10.00 -4.35
CA HIS A 10 -13.40 9.65 -4.66
C HIS A 10 -12.46 10.22 -3.60
N PHE A 11 -11.64 9.36 -3.04
CA PHE A 11 -10.56 9.71 -2.12
C PHE A 11 -9.23 9.22 -2.69
N CYS A 12 -8.12 9.75 -2.18
CA CYS A 12 -6.78 9.35 -2.62
C CYS A 12 -5.79 9.30 -1.47
N THR A 13 -4.69 8.63 -1.71
CA THR A 13 -3.43 8.78 -0.97
C THR A 13 -2.42 9.47 -1.86
N MET A 14 -1.48 10.20 -1.28
CA MET A 14 -0.46 10.97 -2.00
C MET A 14 0.92 10.56 -1.51
N ALA A 15 1.87 10.39 -2.44
CA ALA A 15 3.22 9.94 -2.08
C ALA A 15 4.25 10.17 -3.17
N LEU A 16 5.51 9.99 -2.81
CA LEU A 16 6.58 9.60 -3.71
C LEU A 16 6.60 8.07 -3.76
N ASN A 17 6.23 7.50 -4.92
CA ASN A 17 6.21 6.04 -5.12
C ASN A 17 7.62 5.45 -4.98
N PRO A 18 7.79 4.21 -4.47
CA PRO A 18 9.10 3.58 -4.32
C PRO A 18 9.97 3.58 -5.58
N ARG A 19 9.39 3.36 -6.75
CA ARG A 19 10.13 3.39 -8.02
C ARG A 19 10.69 4.77 -8.33
N GLU A 20 9.88 5.81 -8.11
CA GLU A 20 10.26 7.20 -8.32
C GLU A 20 11.30 7.67 -7.30
N ALA A 21 11.36 7.04 -6.12
CA ALA A 21 12.39 7.30 -5.11
C ALA A 21 13.81 7.05 -5.65
N ASN A 22 13.98 6.18 -6.65
CA ASN A 22 15.25 5.91 -7.31
C ASN A 22 15.60 6.91 -8.42
N ASP A 23 14.68 7.77 -8.86
CA ASP A 23 14.90 8.76 -9.91
C ASP A 23 15.29 10.12 -9.30
N ASP A 24 16.59 10.47 -9.39
CA ASP A 24 17.13 11.72 -8.85
C ASP A 24 16.56 13.00 -9.50
N ARG A 25 15.84 12.88 -10.62
CA ARG A 25 15.20 14.02 -11.29
C ARG A 25 13.90 14.44 -10.62
N VAL A 26 13.23 13.52 -9.92
CA VAL A 26 11.88 13.75 -9.39
C VAL A 26 11.78 13.58 -7.87
N ASN A 27 12.62 12.75 -7.25
CA ASN A 27 12.44 12.35 -5.86
C ASN A 27 12.42 13.57 -4.88
N ASP A 28 13.43 14.42 -4.90
CA ASP A 28 13.48 15.59 -4.01
C ASP A 28 12.42 16.64 -4.40
N ALA A 29 12.12 16.81 -5.68
CA ALA A 29 11.08 17.73 -6.15
C ALA A 29 9.67 17.31 -5.68
N VAL A 30 9.36 16.02 -5.74
CA VAL A 30 8.10 15.47 -5.21
C VAL A 30 8.04 15.67 -3.70
N MET A 31 9.09 15.31 -2.96
CA MET A 31 9.13 15.48 -1.51
C MET A 31 8.95 16.93 -1.07
N ALA A 32 9.49 17.90 -1.83
CA ALA A 32 9.35 19.32 -1.53
C ALA A 32 7.91 19.85 -1.68
N VAL A 33 7.10 19.25 -2.55
CA VAL A 33 5.72 19.69 -2.78
C VAL A 33 4.67 18.84 -2.07
N LEU A 34 5.00 17.61 -1.70
CA LEU A 34 4.08 16.64 -1.11
C LEU A 34 3.30 17.20 0.10
N PRO A 35 3.90 17.88 1.08
CA PRO A 35 3.16 18.41 2.23
C PRO A 35 1.97 19.29 1.86
N ARG A 36 2.09 20.08 0.78
CA ARG A 36 1.02 20.97 0.30
C ARG A 36 -0.21 20.22 -0.22
N PHE A 37 -0.02 18.96 -0.65
CA PHE A 37 -1.10 18.12 -1.15
C PHE A 37 -1.75 17.28 -0.05
N LEU A 38 -1.04 16.98 1.04
CA LEU A 38 -1.57 16.19 2.15
C LEU A 38 -2.73 16.88 2.88
N GLU A 39 -2.79 18.22 2.80
CA GLU A 39 -3.85 19.03 3.42
C GLU A 39 -5.08 19.24 2.52
N LYS A 40 -5.11 18.62 1.31
CA LYS A 40 -6.24 18.78 0.38
C LYS A 40 -7.40 17.89 0.75
N ASP A 41 -8.61 18.42 0.56
CA ASP A 41 -9.84 17.65 0.71
C ASP A 41 -9.78 16.37 -0.14
N GLY A 42 -10.18 15.25 0.47
CA GLY A 42 -10.19 13.95 -0.19
C GLY A 42 -8.87 13.18 -0.12
N VAL A 43 -7.80 13.74 0.46
CA VAL A 43 -6.58 12.99 0.78
C VAL A 43 -6.76 12.29 2.13
N LEU A 44 -6.73 10.96 2.13
CA LEU A 44 -6.96 10.13 3.32
C LEU A 44 -5.69 9.58 3.95
N GLY A 45 -4.54 9.67 3.28
CA GLY A 45 -3.31 9.07 3.79
C GLY A 45 -2.10 9.34 2.91
N ILE A 46 -0.96 8.91 3.38
CA ILE A 46 0.28 8.86 2.60
C ILE A 46 0.42 7.47 1.98
N GLY A 47 0.59 7.42 0.67
CA GLY A 47 0.75 6.17 -0.05
C GLY A 47 0.57 6.33 -1.57
N GLU A 48 1.18 5.47 -2.29
CA GLU A 48 1.90 4.25 -1.93
C GLU A 48 3.38 4.56 -1.68
N ILE A 49 3.88 4.29 -0.46
CA ILE A 49 5.30 4.40 -0.09
C ILE A 49 5.87 3.00 0.19
N GLY A 50 7.17 2.82 0.34
CA GLY A 50 7.72 1.51 0.70
C GLY A 50 8.93 1.11 -0.12
N LEU A 51 9.01 -0.19 -0.48
CA LEU A 51 10.16 -0.77 -1.20
C LEU A 51 9.71 -1.53 -2.44
N ASP A 52 10.36 -1.32 -3.59
CA ASP A 52 10.19 -2.09 -4.82
C ASP A 52 11.48 -2.87 -5.17
N ASP A 53 12.59 -2.18 -5.40
CA ASP A 53 13.91 -2.75 -5.65
C ASP A 53 14.77 -2.91 -4.39
N GLN A 54 14.25 -2.50 -3.25
CA GLN A 54 14.88 -2.60 -1.92
C GLN A 54 16.21 -1.83 -1.82
N THR A 55 16.26 -0.65 -2.44
CA THR A 55 17.45 0.22 -2.44
C THR A 55 17.52 1.09 -1.19
N LYS A 56 18.71 1.62 -0.91
CA LYS A 56 18.90 2.60 0.17
C LYS A 56 18.17 3.93 -0.07
N LYS A 57 17.96 4.30 -1.35
CA LYS A 57 17.16 5.47 -1.69
C LYS A 57 15.69 5.27 -1.33
N GLU A 58 15.13 4.12 -1.67
CA GLU A 58 13.76 3.76 -1.25
C GLU A 58 13.63 3.78 0.26
N GLU A 59 14.55 3.20 1.02
CA GLU A 59 14.54 3.25 2.49
C GLU A 59 14.55 4.71 3.01
N LYS A 60 15.42 5.57 2.44
CA LYS A 60 15.51 6.99 2.79
C LYS A 60 14.17 7.70 2.64
N TYR A 61 13.56 7.58 1.46
CA TYR A 61 12.30 8.29 1.16
C TYR A 61 11.10 7.63 1.82
N PHE A 62 11.13 6.33 2.04
CA PHE A 62 10.11 5.65 2.84
C PHE A 62 10.09 6.21 4.27
N THR A 63 11.24 6.26 4.93
CA THR A 63 11.38 6.81 6.28
C THR A 63 10.94 8.29 6.35
N ALA A 64 11.36 9.11 5.39
CA ALA A 64 10.98 10.52 5.34
C ALA A 64 9.45 10.71 5.21
N GLN A 65 8.78 9.85 4.44
CA GLN A 65 7.32 9.91 4.28
C GLN A 65 6.57 9.34 5.48
N LEU A 66 7.13 8.38 6.23
CA LEU A 66 6.59 7.96 7.52
C LEU A 66 6.62 9.12 8.54
N GLU A 67 7.68 9.93 8.55
CA GLU A 67 7.75 11.12 9.39
C GLU A 67 6.71 12.17 8.99
N LEU A 68 6.49 12.41 7.69
CA LEU A 68 5.41 13.27 7.22
C LEU A 68 4.03 12.74 7.65
N ALA A 69 3.80 11.44 7.59
CA ALA A 69 2.55 10.83 8.03
C ALA A 69 2.28 11.09 9.52
N LYS A 70 3.31 11.03 10.37
CA LYS A 70 3.19 11.40 11.79
C LYS A 70 2.85 12.88 11.97
N GLN A 71 3.53 13.77 11.24
CA GLN A 71 3.31 15.22 11.33
C GLN A 71 1.89 15.63 10.95
N HIS A 72 1.30 14.96 9.94
CA HIS A 72 -0.03 15.25 9.44
C HIS A 72 -1.13 14.34 10.03
N ASP A 73 -0.77 13.47 10.97
CA ASP A 73 -1.70 12.47 11.58
C ASP A 73 -2.44 11.62 10.54
N LEU A 74 -1.74 11.14 9.51
CA LEU A 74 -2.32 10.37 8.40
C LEU A 74 -1.96 8.88 8.49
N PRO A 75 -2.86 7.96 8.10
CA PRO A 75 -2.53 6.56 7.89
C PRO A 75 -1.63 6.38 6.67
N VAL A 76 -1.01 5.20 6.58
CA VAL A 76 -0.02 4.92 5.54
C VAL A 76 -0.35 3.66 4.76
N LEU A 77 -0.31 3.76 3.43
CA LEU A 77 -0.37 2.64 2.50
C LEU A 77 1.05 2.31 2.02
N VAL A 78 1.48 1.07 2.27
CA VAL A 78 2.84 0.62 2.01
C VAL A 78 2.87 -0.40 0.89
N HIS A 79 3.60 -0.08 -0.18
CA HIS A 79 4.00 -1.02 -1.22
C HIS A 79 5.05 -1.98 -0.68
N THR A 80 4.83 -3.28 -0.88
CA THR A 80 5.79 -4.32 -0.51
C THR A 80 6.34 -5.02 -1.75
N PRO A 81 7.67 -5.26 -1.82
CA PRO A 81 8.31 -5.72 -3.04
C PRO A 81 7.85 -7.10 -3.48
N HIS A 82 7.93 -7.36 -4.79
CA HIS A 82 7.62 -8.68 -5.35
C HIS A 82 8.78 -9.65 -5.22
N ARG A 83 10.01 -9.16 -5.45
CA ARG A 83 11.23 -9.95 -5.31
C ARG A 83 11.61 -10.10 -3.84
N ASP A 84 12.10 -11.29 -3.46
CA ASP A 84 12.44 -11.61 -2.06
C ASP A 84 11.32 -11.20 -1.09
N LYS A 85 10.08 -11.56 -1.45
CA LYS A 85 8.83 -11.06 -0.84
C LYS A 85 8.89 -11.04 0.69
N LYS A 86 9.20 -12.16 1.31
CA LYS A 86 9.22 -12.28 2.77
C LYS A 86 10.27 -11.36 3.40
N LYS A 87 11.46 -11.30 2.82
CA LYS A 87 12.56 -10.44 3.31
C LYS A 87 12.22 -8.96 3.18
N GLY A 88 11.75 -8.55 1.99
CA GLY A 88 11.38 -7.16 1.76
C GLY A 88 10.18 -6.72 2.57
N PHE A 89 9.20 -7.62 2.76
CA PHE A 89 8.06 -7.37 3.63
C PHE A 89 8.49 -7.15 5.09
N GLN A 90 9.39 -8.01 5.60
CA GLN A 90 9.97 -7.85 6.93
C GLN A 90 10.76 -6.54 7.04
N ARG A 91 11.53 -6.17 5.99
CA ARG A 91 12.28 -4.91 5.99
C ARG A 91 11.36 -3.68 6.06
N CYS A 92 10.22 -3.69 5.39
CA CYS A 92 9.21 -2.64 5.54
C CYS A 92 8.75 -2.52 7.00
N ILE A 93 8.45 -3.64 7.65
CA ILE A 93 8.04 -3.66 9.07
C ILE A 93 9.13 -3.09 9.97
N ASP A 94 10.39 -3.47 9.75
CA ASP A 94 11.51 -3.01 10.56
C ASP A 94 11.67 -1.48 10.45
N LEU A 95 11.63 -0.93 9.23
CA LEU A 95 11.68 0.52 9.01
C LEU A 95 10.52 1.26 9.67
N ILE A 96 9.31 0.72 9.63
CA ILE A 96 8.14 1.29 10.29
C ILE A 96 8.33 1.32 11.82
N ARG A 97 8.84 0.23 12.38
CA ARG A 97 9.15 0.13 13.83
C ARG A 97 10.26 1.09 14.24
N ASP A 98 11.33 1.16 13.46
CA ASP A 98 12.46 2.07 13.70
C ASP A 98 12.02 3.54 13.71
N CYS A 99 11.04 3.90 12.87
CA CYS A 99 10.39 5.22 12.89
C CYS A 99 9.41 5.40 14.05
N GLY A 100 9.06 4.37 14.80
CA GLY A 100 8.04 4.44 15.86
C GLY A 100 6.64 4.75 15.33
N PHE A 101 6.31 4.34 14.10
CA PHE A 101 4.98 4.57 13.52
C PHE A 101 3.98 3.52 14.04
N PRO A 102 2.73 3.90 14.39
CA PRO A 102 1.74 2.97 14.93
C PRO A 102 1.31 1.92 13.89
N MET A 103 1.58 0.64 14.14
CA MET A 103 1.26 -0.47 13.22
C MET A 103 -0.22 -0.53 12.86
N ALA A 104 -1.11 -0.19 13.78
CA ALA A 104 -2.56 -0.19 13.53
C ALA A 104 -3.02 0.82 12.44
N ARG A 105 -2.17 1.78 12.08
CA ARG A 105 -2.40 2.79 11.04
C ARG A 105 -1.66 2.49 9.72
N ILE A 106 -1.08 1.30 9.61
CA ILE A 106 -0.36 0.83 8.42
C ILE A 106 -1.22 -0.18 7.65
N LEU A 107 -1.33 0.00 6.35
CA LEU A 107 -1.79 -1.00 5.39
C LEU A 107 -0.59 -1.48 4.58
N LEU A 108 -0.15 -2.71 4.78
CA LEU A 108 0.89 -3.37 3.97
C LEU A 108 0.23 -4.03 2.76
N ASP A 109 0.43 -3.45 1.56
CA ASP A 109 -0.23 -3.94 0.34
C ASP A 109 0.59 -5.01 -0.39
N HIS A 110 -0.05 -5.63 -1.38
CA HIS A 110 0.47 -6.74 -2.20
C HIS A 110 0.83 -7.97 -1.38
N GLY A 111 0.07 -8.26 -0.32
CA GLY A 111 0.22 -9.47 0.47
C GLY A 111 -0.05 -10.77 -0.28
N ASN A 112 0.36 -11.86 0.33
CA ASN A 112 0.08 -13.22 -0.10
C ASN A 112 -0.03 -14.14 1.12
N GLU A 113 -0.17 -15.45 0.90
CA GLU A 113 -0.30 -16.46 1.94
C GLU A 113 0.89 -16.51 2.91
N GLU A 114 2.08 -16.12 2.44
CA GLU A 114 3.29 -16.10 3.28
C GLU A 114 3.33 -14.91 4.25
N THR A 115 2.69 -13.81 3.87
CA THR A 115 2.78 -12.54 4.61
C THR A 115 1.66 -12.32 5.60
N ILE A 116 0.50 -12.98 5.44
CA ILE A 116 -0.68 -12.75 6.30
C ILE A 116 -0.41 -13.05 7.77
N LYS A 117 0.34 -14.11 8.09
CA LYS A 117 0.72 -14.44 9.47
C LYS A 117 1.54 -13.32 10.10
N ILE A 118 2.55 -12.84 9.38
CA ILE A 118 3.42 -11.74 9.84
C ILE A 118 2.59 -10.50 10.13
N THR A 119 1.69 -10.15 9.22
CA THR A 119 0.80 -8.98 9.37
C THR A 119 -0.08 -9.07 10.61
N ARG A 120 -0.64 -10.26 10.87
CA ARG A 120 -1.44 -10.53 12.08
C ARG A 120 -0.64 -10.35 13.36
N GLU A 121 0.58 -10.88 13.40
CA GLU A 121 1.47 -10.80 14.57
C GLU A 121 1.87 -9.34 14.89
N VAL A 122 2.11 -8.51 13.88
CA VAL A 122 2.48 -7.11 14.08
C VAL A 122 1.31 -6.15 14.24
N GLY A 123 0.08 -6.60 13.95
CA GLY A 123 -1.15 -5.85 14.20
C GLY A 123 -1.46 -4.74 13.20
N CYS A 124 -0.93 -4.81 11.97
CA CYS A 124 -1.28 -3.89 10.88
C CYS A 124 -2.40 -4.45 9.97
N TRP A 125 -2.81 -3.67 8.99
CA TRP A 125 -3.73 -4.09 7.94
C TRP A 125 -2.97 -4.76 6.80
N GLN A 126 -3.58 -5.78 6.19
CA GLN A 126 -3.04 -6.47 5.02
C GLN A 126 -3.86 -6.14 3.77
N GLY A 127 -3.19 -5.57 2.77
CA GLY A 127 -3.73 -5.38 1.42
C GLY A 127 -3.46 -6.58 0.52
N PHE A 128 -4.44 -6.96 -0.26
CA PHE A 128 -4.32 -7.98 -1.31
C PHE A 128 -4.78 -7.40 -2.64
N SER A 129 -3.89 -7.43 -3.63
CA SER A 129 -4.24 -7.03 -4.99
C SER A 129 -4.73 -8.23 -5.77
N ILE A 130 -6.00 -8.21 -6.16
CA ILE A 130 -6.58 -9.25 -7.00
C ILE A 130 -6.29 -8.90 -8.45
N TYR A 131 -5.37 -9.66 -9.06
CA TYR A 131 -4.81 -9.35 -10.36
C TYR A 131 -4.75 -10.60 -11.24
N PRO A 132 -5.17 -10.55 -12.52
CA PRO A 132 -5.41 -11.76 -13.33
C PRO A 132 -4.20 -12.66 -13.53
N ASN A 133 -3.01 -12.08 -13.65
CA ASN A 133 -1.83 -12.81 -14.14
C ASN A 133 -0.66 -12.89 -13.16
N THR A 134 -0.66 -12.12 -12.06
CA THR A 134 0.55 -12.06 -11.22
C THR A 134 0.17 -11.89 -9.76
N LYS A 135 -0.14 -11.44 -8.93
CA LYS A 135 -0.38 -11.25 -7.51
C LYS A 135 -1.31 -12.34 -6.94
N MET A 136 -2.50 -11.99 -6.52
CA MET A 136 -3.50 -12.93 -5.99
C MET A 136 -4.61 -13.14 -7.01
N ASP A 137 -5.06 -14.37 -7.20
CA ASP A 137 -6.31 -14.66 -7.88
C ASP A 137 -7.49 -14.79 -6.88
N VAL A 138 -8.70 -14.85 -7.42
CA VAL A 138 -9.93 -14.96 -6.62
C VAL A 138 -9.94 -16.19 -5.72
N HIS A 139 -9.53 -17.36 -6.24
CA HIS A 139 -9.60 -18.63 -5.49
C HIS A 139 -8.60 -18.64 -4.32
N ARG A 140 -7.39 -18.13 -4.55
CA ARG A 140 -6.37 -17.97 -3.50
C ARG A 140 -6.86 -17.00 -2.43
N MET A 141 -7.48 -15.89 -2.81
CA MET A 141 -8.00 -14.94 -1.83
C MET A 141 -9.14 -15.53 -1.00
N VAL A 142 -10.05 -16.29 -1.61
CA VAL A 142 -11.10 -17.03 -0.89
C VAL A 142 -10.48 -18.00 0.12
N ALA A 143 -9.42 -18.73 -0.26
CA ALA A 143 -8.72 -19.63 0.66
C ALA A 143 -8.10 -18.88 1.85
N VAL A 144 -7.45 -17.73 1.61
CA VAL A 144 -6.93 -16.86 2.67
C VAL A 144 -8.04 -16.42 3.63
N VAL A 145 -9.17 -15.95 3.10
CA VAL A 145 -10.30 -15.51 3.94
C VAL A 145 -10.89 -16.66 4.76
N ARG A 146 -11.00 -17.85 4.18
CA ARG A 146 -11.49 -19.05 4.91
C ARG A 146 -10.55 -19.47 6.04
N GLU A 147 -9.25 -19.36 5.84
CA GLU A 147 -8.25 -19.77 6.83
C GLU A 147 -8.03 -18.70 7.92
N TYR A 148 -7.96 -17.41 7.52
CA TYR A 148 -7.57 -16.32 8.43
C TYR A 148 -8.71 -15.38 8.83
N GLY A 149 -9.90 -15.51 8.25
CA GLY A 149 -11.00 -14.54 8.44
C GLY A 149 -10.76 -13.23 7.70
N VAL A 150 -11.69 -12.30 7.85
CA VAL A 150 -11.72 -11.02 7.12
C VAL A 150 -11.14 -9.83 7.89
N GLU A 151 -10.85 -10.01 9.17
CA GLU A 151 -10.41 -8.89 10.01
C GLU A 151 -9.10 -8.27 9.51
N ARG A 152 -9.05 -6.94 9.45
CA ARG A 152 -7.89 -6.17 8.96
C ARG A 152 -7.39 -6.60 7.58
N ILE A 153 -8.28 -7.06 6.73
CA ILE A 153 -8.01 -7.35 5.32
C ILE A 153 -8.63 -6.26 4.46
N VAL A 154 -7.87 -5.77 3.49
CA VAL A 154 -8.31 -4.89 2.41
C VAL A 154 -8.00 -5.56 1.09
N VAL A 155 -8.93 -5.52 0.14
CA VAL A 155 -8.70 -6.03 -1.21
C VAL A 155 -8.82 -4.91 -2.23
N ASN A 156 -7.97 -4.94 -3.25
CA ASN A 156 -8.00 -4.00 -4.36
C ASN A 156 -7.83 -4.73 -5.70
N SER A 157 -8.22 -4.08 -6.79
CA SER A 157 -8.10 -4.64 -8.13
C SER A 157 -6.77 -4.30 -8.82
N ALA A 158 -5.94 -3.46 -8.21
CA ALA A 158 -4.77 -2.86 -8.86
C ALA A 158 -5.11 -2.33 -10.27
N ALA A 159 -6.32 -1.78 -10.45
CA ALA A 159 -6.77 -1.21 -11.69
C ALA A 159 -5.80 -0.10 -12.12
N ASP A 160 -5.65 0.08 -13.43
CA ASP A 160 -4.74 1.05 -14.04
C ASP A 160 -3.25 0.67 -14.03
N TRP A 161 -2.90 -0.50 -13.56
CA TRP A 161 -1.54 -1.02 -13.62
C TRP A 161 -1.46 -2.20 -14.62
N GLY A 162 -1.03 -1.92 -15.86
CA GLY A 162 -0.92 -2.92 -16.92
C GLY A 162 -2.27 -3.55 -17.31
N ILE A 163 -2.28 -4.84 -17.63
CA ILE A 163 -3.50 -5.59 -17.98
C ILE A 163 -4.23 -5.98 -16.70
N SER A 164 -5.04 -5.09 -16.18
CA SER A 164 -5.86 -5.31 -14.98
C SER A 164 -7.34 -5.49 -15.34
N ASP A 165 -8.10 -6.04 -14.41
CA ASP A 165 -9.56 -6.16 -14.51
C ASP A 165 -10.22 -5.36 -13.37
N PRO A 166 -10.83 -4.21 -13.65
CA PRO A 166 -11.48 -3.39 -12.62
C PRO A 166 -12.66 -4.10 -11.94
N LEU A 167 -13.18 -5.18 -12.52
CA LEU A 167 -14.28 -5.97 -11.96
C LEU A 167 -13.82 -7.13 -11.06
N MET A 168 -12.53 -7.22 -10.74
CA MET A 168 -12.02 -8.33 -9.90
C MET A 168 -12.62 -8.33 -8.50
N ILE A 169 -12.90 -7.16 -7.92
CA ILE A 169 -13.52 -7.09 -6.59
C ILE A 169 -14.97 -7.62 -6.60
N PRO A 170 -15.87 -7.18 -7.50
CA PRO A 170 -17.17 -7.84 -7.65
C PRO A 170 -17.10 -9.36 -7.89
N LYS A 171 -16.15 -9.83 -8.70
CA LYS A 171 -15.95 -11.28 -8.94
C LYS A 171 -15.51 -12.01 -7.67
N LEU A 172 -14.64 -11.42 -6.86
CA LEU A 172 -14.23 -11.98 -5.58
C LEU A 172 -15.41 -12.11 -4.61
N VAL A 173 -16.28 -11.10 -4.56
CA VAL A 173 -17.45 -11.11 -3.65
C VAL A 173 -18.48 -12.18 -4.05
N GLN A 174 -18.53 -12.57 -5.33
CA GLN A 174 -19.42 -13.63 -5.83
C GLN A 174 -18.88 -15.04 -5.63
N ALA A 175 -17.59 -15.21 -5.36
CA ALA A 175 -16.93 -16.50 -5.20
C ALA A 175 -17.02 -17.03 -3.76
#